data_8edafbbb86442efdbe2ee1f6466b0b13
#
_entry.id   8edafbbb86442efdbe2ee1f6466b0b13
#
_cell.length_a   1.000
_cell.length_b   1.000
_cell.length_c   1.000
_cell.angle_alpha   90.00
_cell.angle_beta   90.00
_cell.angle_gamma   90.00
#
_symmetry.space_group_name_H-M   'P 1'
#
loop_
_entity.id
_entity.type
_entity.pdbx_description
1 polymer ?
#
loop_
_entity_poly.entity_id
_entity_poly.type
_entity_poly.pdbx_seq_one_letter_code
_entity_poly.pdbx_strand_id
1 'polypeptide(L)'
;TIPSDIMQTVIPTDSGWPRSVFTITTTTSDQQSKRLLVLDQNSARENFKLWGVARLFPGAQLPKFQVPSIGSQMGQVNDSGLVATPAQAVQRYADLLQNGASSKYADEFGADYFRQDLGKLTETVQEGIAANNGTQQQVFSAQADGIKVMRSSDGGDLVVAQINSVWTRTAGEGRESLPASDAEKALFGTTTATSTIKASYVNVVAMYIPPAGSDAKIQAVGAERQPITVEAQ
;
A
#
# COMPACT_ATOMS: atom_id res chain seq x y z
N THR A 1 -7.61 -13.44 11.37
CA THR A 1 -8.80 -12.82 11.98
C THR A 1 -8.52 -11.34 12.19
N ILE A 2 -9.43 -10.47 11.75
CA ILE A 2 -9.32 -9.04 12.03
C ILE A 2 -9.75 -8.86 13.49
N PRO A 3 -8.93 -8.16 14.33
CA PRO A 3 -9.32 -7.87 15.71
C PRO A 3 -10.65 -7.10 15.75
N SER A 4 -11.51 -7.44 16.69
CA SER A 4 -12.82 -6.79 16.86
C SER A 4 -12.74 -5.44 17.58
N ASP A 5 -11.64 -5.21 18.29
CA ASP A 5 -11.49 -3.99 19.09
C ASP A 5 -11.04 -2.83 18.22
N ILE A 6 -11.90 -1.85 18.13
CA ILE A 6 -11.68 -0.63 17.36
C ILE A 6 -11.06 0.42 18.24
N MET A 7 -9.89 0.91 17.86
CA MET A 7 -9.19 1.96 18.55
C MET A 7 -9.68 3.35 18.17
N GLN A 8 -9.93 3.55 16.87
CA GLN A 8 -10.42 4.81 16.33
C GLN A 8 -11.19 4.56 15.05
N THR A 9 -12.27 5.29 14.86
CA THR A 9 -13.03 5.34 13.61
C THR A 9 -13.08 6.78 13.12
N VAL A 10 -12.79 7.00 11.85
CA VAL A 10 -12.89 8.28 11.17
C VAL A 10 -14.09 8.20 10.22
N ILE A 11 -15.11 8.97 10.53
CA ILE A 11 -16.40 8.97 9.81
C ILE A 11 -16.51 10.25 8.99
N PRO A 12 -16.83 10.18 7.69
CA PRO A 12 -17.07 11.36 6.87
C PRO A 12 -18.32 12.13 7.29
N THR A 13 -18.25 13.46 7.14
CA THR A 13 -19.37 14.40 7.40
C THR A 13 -20.01 14.93 6.13
N ASP A 14 -19.60 14.43 4.96
CA ASP A 14 -20.11 14.91 3.68
C ASP A 14 -21.62 14.68 3.55
N SER A 15 -22.28 15.54 2.78
CA SER A 15 -23.72 15.47 2.55
C SER A 15 -24.13 14.13 1.93
N GLY A 16 -25.13 13.51 2.51
CA GLY A 16 -25.63 12.20 2.10
C GLY A 16 -25.25 11.10 3.06
N TRP A 17 -24.65 10.03 2.58
CA TRP A 17 -24.20 8.89 3.39
C TRP A 17 -22.67 8.71 3.27
N PRO A 18 -21.98 8.25 4.33
CA PRO A 18 -20.54 8.04 4.27
C PRO A 18 -20.21 6.87 3.31
N ARG A 19 -19.55 7.17 2.20
CA ARG A 19 -19.12 6.13 1.25
C ARG A 19 -17.99 5.29 1.79
N SER A 20 -17.05 5.91 2.48
CA SER A 20 -15.88 5.24 3.05
C SER A 20 -15.72 5.60 4.51
N VAL A 21 -15.27 4.65 5.31
CA VAL A 21 -14.93 4.83 6.74
C VAL A 21 -13.55 4.25 6.97
N PHE A 22 -12.70 5.02 7.66
CA PHE A 22 -11.37 4.56 8.07
C PHE A 22 -11.44 4.12 9.53
N THR A 23 -10.95 2.92 9.79
CA THR A 23 -10.97 2.33 11.14
C THR A 23 -9.60 1.80 11.51
N ILE A 24 -9.11 2.17 12.68
CA ILE A 24 -7.85 1.65 13.22
C ILE A 24 -8.21 0.63 14.29
N THR A 25 -7.74 -0.60 14.10
CA THR A 25 -7.97 -1.68 15.05
C THR A 25 -6.82 -1.78 16.06
N THR A 26 -7.17 -2.14 17.30
CA THR A 26 -6.19 -2.65 18.26
C THR A 26 -5.74 -4.05 17.85
N THR A 27 -4.67 -4.50 18.45
CA THR A 27 -4.17 -5.87 18.28
C THR A 27 -4.31 -6.61 19.61
N THR A 28 -4.53 -7.90 19.55
CA THR A 28 -4.62 -8.77 20.74
C THR A 28 -3.25 -9.06 21.36
N SER A 29 -2.17 -8.61 20.74
CA SER A 29 -0.80 -8.84 21.16
C SER A 29 0.05 -7.61 20.83
N ASP A 30 0.92 -7.20 21.74
CA ASP A 30 1.88 -6.11 21.55
C ASP A 30 2.87 -6.38 20.40
N GLN A 31 2.98 -7.63 19.96
CA GLN A 31 3.82 -8.04 18.85
C GLN A 31 3.12 -7.89 17.48
N GLN A 32 1.82 -7.59 17.44
CA GLN A 32 1.09 -7.40 16.19
C GLN A 32 0.92 -5.92 15.89
N SER A 33 1.25 -5.53 14.68
CA SER A 33 1.01 -4.16 14.21
C SER A 33 -0.49 -3.85 14.14
N LYS A 34 -0.87 -2.66 14.54
CA LYS A 34 -2.21 -2.11 14.32
C LYS A 34 -2.54 -2.12 12.82
N ARG A 35 -3.80 -2.19 12.49
CA ARG A 35 -4.27 -2.20 11.12
C ARG A 35 -5.20 -1.03 10.85
N LEU A 36 -4.95 -0.34 9.78
CA LEU A 36 -5.88 0.62 9.20
C LEU A 36 -6.75 -0.13 8.21
N LEU A 37 -8.05 -0.15 8.47
CA LEU A 37 -9.07 -0.74 7.63
C LEU A 37 -9.80 0.38 6.91
N VAL A 38 -10.00 0.23 5.62
CA VAL A 38 -10.90 1.06 4.84
C VAL A 38 -12.13 0.24 4.51
N LEU A 39 -13.27 0.73 4.95
CA LEU A 39 -14.57 0.14 4.67
C LEU A 39 -15.27 1.04 3.65
N ASP A 40 -15.91 0.46 2.66
CA ASP A 40 -16.59 1.18 1.59
C ASP A 40 -17.98 0.59 1.32
N GLN A 41 -18.90 1.42 0.82
CA GLN A 41 -20.24 1.00 0.41
C GLN A 41 -20.65 1.72 -0.86
N ASN A 42 -21.37 1.04 -1.74
CA ASN A 42 -21.80 1.60 -3.03
C ASN A 42 -23.09 2.41 -2.91
N SER A 43 -23.89 2.15 -1.89
CA SER A 43 -25.11 2.91 -1.61
C SER A 43 -25.45 2.89 -0.12
N ALA A 44 -26.25 3.84 0.34
CA ALA A 44 -26.73 3.94 1.72
C ALA A 44 -27.56 2.71 2.19
N ARG A 45 -28.00 1.87 1.26
CA ARG A 45 -28.79 0.66 1.55
C ARG A 45 -27.95 -0.63 1.57
N GLU A 46 -26.68 -0.52 1.22
CA GLU A 46 -25.76 -1.65 1.24
C GLU A 46 -24.92 -1.66 2.53
N ASN A 47 -24.50 -2.81 2.96
CA ASN A 47 -23.55 -2.93 4.06
C ASN A 47 -22.15 -2.47 3.62
N PHE A 48 -21.39 -1.92 4.55
CA PHE A 48 -19.97 -1.68 4.35
C PHE A 48 -19.23 -2.98 4.06
N LYS A 49 -18.35 -2.92 3.08
CA LYS A 49 -17.43 -4.00 2.70
C LYS A 49 -16.00 -3.56 2.98
N LEU A 50 -15.16 -4.50 3.36
CA LEU A 50 -13.73 -4.23 3.48
C LEU A 50 -13.16 -3.95 2.10
N TRP A 51 -12.69 -2.73 1.88
CA TRP A 51 -12.06 -2.30 0.64
C TRP A 51 -10.54 -2.50 0.68
N GLY A 52 -9.90 -2.20 1.80
CA GLY A 52 -8.46 -2.33 1.95
C GLY A 52 -7.99 -2.43 3.39
N VAL A 53 -6.83 -3.02 3.57
CA VAL A 53 -6.13 -3.15 4.84
C VAL A 53 -4.70 -2.67 4.64
N ALA A 54 -4.22 -1.80 5.52
CA ALA A 54 -2.81 -1.46 5.64
C ALA A 54 -2.33 -1.80 7.06
N ARG A 55 -1.27 -2.57 7.17
CA ARG A 55 -0.58 -2.82 8.44
C ARG A 55 0.24 -1.58 8.76
N LEU A 56 -0.06 -0.92 9.88
CA LEU A 56 0.69 0.27 10.30
C LEU A 56 2.13 -0.11 10.67
N PHE A 57 3.07 0.72 10.26
CA PHE A 57 4.48 0.52 10.58
C PHE A 57 4.74 0.76 12.07
N PRO A 58 5.74 0.10 12.65
CA PRO A 58 6.16 0.38 14.02
C PRO A 58 6.48 1.87 14.20
N GLY A 59 5.89 2.49 15.22
CA GLY A 59 6.09 3.92 15.50
C GLY A 59 5.44 4.90 14.52
N ALA A 60 4.65 4.42 13.55
CA ALA A 60 3.95 5.29 12.61
C ALA A 60 3.05 6.30 13.33
N GLN A 61 3.21 7.56 12.98
CA GLN A 61 2.36 8.64 13.48
C GLN A 61 1.27 8.91 12.46
N LEU A 62 0.03 8.73 12.89
CA LEU A 62 -1.13 9.10 12.08
C LEU A 62 -1.51 10.55 12.35
N PRO A 63 -2.04 11.29 11.35
CA PRO A 63 -2.57 12.62 11.58
C PRO A 63 -3.76 12.57 12.54
N LYS A 64 -4.08 13.70 13.15
CA LYS A 64 -5.27 13.83 13.99
C LYS A 64 -6.50 14.03 13.12
N PHE A 65 -7.59 13.41 13.51
CA PHE A 65 -8.91 13.58 12.92
C PHE A 65 -9.88 14.19 13.91
N GLN A 66 -10.97 14.72 13.40
CA GLN A 66 -12.08 15.16 14.25
C GLN A 66 -12.69 13.96 14.96
N VAL A 67 -13.25 14.21 16.15
CA VAL A 67 -13.96 13.17 16.90
C VAL A 67 -15.17 12.67 16.07
N PRO A 68 -15.58 11.40 16.20
CA PRO A 68 -16.67 10.83 15.40
C PRO A 68 -17.99 11.59 15.46
N SER A 69 -18.27 12.28 16.57
CA SER A 69 -19.48 13.13 16.72
C SER A 69 -19.47 14.39 15.87
N ILE A 70 -18.28 14.87 15.47
CA ILE A 70 -18.10 15.99 14.54
C ILE A 70 -17.87 15.43 13.13
N GLY A 71 -17.09 14.35 13.03
CA GLY A 71 -16.67 13.70 11.80
C GLY A 71 -15.56 14.45 11.07
N SER A 72 -14.98 13.79 10.08
CA SER A 72 -13.91 14.34 9.24
C SER A 72 -14.40 14.48 7.81
N GLN A 73 -13.88 15.46 7.08
CA GLN A 73 -14.23 15.65 5.68
C GLN A 73 -13.58 14.59 4.81
N MET A 74 -14.32 14.00 3.88
CA MET A 74 -13.70 13.20 2.81
C MET A 74 -12.85 14.10 1.93
N GLY A 75 -11.68 13.59 1.57
CA GLY A 75 -10.84 14.22 0.57
C GLY A 75 -11.16 13.72 -0.83
N GLN A 76 -10.58 14.38 -1.81
CA GLN A 76 -10.66 14.04 -3.22
C GLN A 76 -9.28 13.70 -3.75
N VAL A 77 -9.21 12.89 -4.79
CA VAL A 77 -7.93 12.48 -5.41
C VAL A 77 -7.12 13.66 -5.97
N ASN A 78 -7.77 14.78 -6.23
CA ASN A 78 -7.19 16.02 -6.76
C ASN A 78 -7.20 17.17 -5.75
N ASP A 79 -7.35 16.90 -4.46
CA ASP A 79 -7.32 17.92 -3.43
C ASP A 79 -6.09 18.82 -3.56
N SER A 80 -6.36 20.13 -3.50
CA SER A 80 -5.33 21.18 -3.51
C SER A 80 -4.98 21.62 -2.08
N GLY A 81 -3.93 22.42 -1.95
CA GLY A 81 -3.49 22.90 -0.64
C GLY A 81 -2.63 21.89 0.12
N LEU A 82 -2.12 20.89 -0.56
CA LEU A 82 -1.19 19.86 -0.09
C LEU A 82 0.16 20.00 -0.79
N VAL A 83 1.21 19.38 -0.27
CA VAL A 83 2.54 19.33 -0.94
C VAL A 83 2.48 18.58 -2.28
N ALA A 84 1.52 17.67 -2.44
CA ALA A 84 1.14 17.03 -3.70
C ALA A 84 -0.32 16.61 -3.60
N THR A 85 -1.06 16.56 -4.71
CA THR A 85 -2.41 15.98 -4.67
C THR A 85 -2.36 14.49 -4.34
N PRO A 86 -3.40 13.88 -3.74
CA PRO A 86 -3.44 12.46 -3.46
C PRO A 86 -3.08 11.59 -4.67
N ALA A 87 -3.64 11.88 -5.84
CA ALA A 87 -3.32 11.15 -7.08
C ALA A 87 -1.84 11.26 -7.46
N GLN A 88 -1.26 12.48 -7.35
CA GLN A 88 0.16 12.68 -7.64
C GLN A 88 1.05 11.94 -6.63
N ALA A 89 0.73 12.00 -5.34
CA ALA A 89 1.50 11.33 -4.30
C ALA A 89 1.53 9.82 -4.52
N VAL A 90 0.39 9.20 -4.83
CA VAL A 90 0.31 7.75 -5.12
C VAL A 90 1.11 7.39 -6.38
N GLN A 91 1.02 8.19 -7.43
CA GLN A 91 1.75 7.97 -8.67
C GLN A 91 3.27 8.11 -8.48
N ARG A 92 3.71 9.14 -7.73
CA ARG A 92 5.13 9.36 -7.39
C ARG A 92 5.67 8.26 -6.46
N TYR A 93 4.84 7.76 -5.55
CA TYR A 93 5.23 6.65 -4.68
C TYR A 93 5.38 5.33 -5.47
N ALA A 94 4.52 5.07 -6.47
CA ALA A 94 4.69 3.93 -7.36
C ALA A 94 6.00 4.02 -8.18
N ASP A 95 6.35 5.21 -8.67
CA ASP A 95 7.65 5.47 -9.31
C ASP A 95 8.81 5.23 -8.33
N LEU A 96 8.67 5.69 -7.09
CA LEU A 96 9.67 5.50 -6.05
C LEU A 96 9.87 4.02 -5.68
N LEU A 97 8.80 3.23 -5.65
CA LEU A 97 8.86 1.78 -5.45
C LEU A 97 9.62 1.08 -6.60
N GLN A 98 9.45 1.55 -7.81
CA GLN A 98 10.09 0.97 -8.99
C GLN A 98 11.55 1.37 -9.15
N ASN A 99 11.87 2.63 -8.94
CA ASN A 99 13.16 3.23 -9.26
C ASN A 99 14.06 3.47 -8.01
N GLY A 100 13.50 3.29 -6.81
CA GLY A 100 14.23 3.47 -5.56
C GLY A 100 14.88 4.85 -5.44
N ALA A 101 16.15 4.90 -5.06
CA ALA A 101 16.90 6.14 -4.93
C ALA A 101 17.12 6.90 -6.25
N SER A 102 16.92 6.25 -7.40
CA SER A 102 17.01 6.88 -8.72
C SER A 102 15.71 7.58 -9.15
N SER A 103 14.64 7.44 -8.37
CA SER A 103 13.40 8.18 -8.62
C SER A 103 13.64 9.69 -8.41
N LYS A 104 13.16 10.50 -9.36
CA LYS A 104 13.19 11.96 -9.23
C LYS A 104 12.34 12.50 -8.07
N TYR A 105 11.52 11.65 -7.49
CA TYR A 105 10.63 11.96 -6.36
C TYR A 105 11.18 11.47 -5.01
N ALA A 106 12.38 10.89 -4.97
CA ALA A 106 12.94 10.28 -3.76
C ALA A 106 12.97 11.25 -2.57
N ASP A 107 13.27 12.52 -2.82
CA ASP A 107 13.36 13.55 -1.78
C ASP A 107 12.00 14.04 -1.26
N GLU A 108 10.90 13.74 -1.94
CA GLU A 108 9.56 14.15 -1.53
C GLU A 108 8.99 13.24 -0.42
N PHE A 109 9.58 12.06 -0.23
CA PHE A 109 9.09 11.04 0.71
C PHE A 109 10.07 10.81 1.87
N GLY A 110 9.51 10.61 3.06
CA GLY A 110 10.26 10.08 4.19
C GLY A 110 10.66 8.62 3.98
N ALA A 111 11.59 8.12 4.78
CA ALA A 111 11.93 6.69 4.79
C ALA A 111 10.76 5.88 5.34
N ASP A 112 10.54 4.68 4.84
CA ASP A 112 9.50 3.76 5.32
C ASP A 112 9.91 2.30 5.25
N TYR A 113 9.24 1.48 6.07
CA TYR A 113 9.52 0.06 6.20
C TYR A 113 9.16 -0.73 4.94
N PHE A 114 8.10 -0.36 4.23
CA PHE A 114 7.68 -1.11 3.04
C PHE A 114 8.73 -1.06 1.94
N ARG A 115 9.29 0.12 1.65
CA ARG A 115 10.41 0.25 0.69
C ARG A 115 11.66 -0.47 1.15
N GLN A 116 11.97 -0.41 2.46
CA GLN A 116 13.14 -1.10 3.01
C GLN A 116 13.02 -2.62 2.88
N ASP A 117 11.87 -3.18 3.26
CA ASP A 117 11.65 -4.63 3.21
C ASP A 117 11.56 -5.13 1.76
N LEU A 118 10.91 -4.37 0.88
CA LEU A 118 10.85 -4.69 -0.54
C LEU A 118 12.24 -4.64 -1.19
N GLY A 119 13.04 -3.63 -0.85
CA GLY A 119 14.42 -3.51 -1.32
C GLY A 119 15.26 -4.72 -0.91
N LYS A 120 15.27 -5.08 0.37
CA LYS A 120 15.98 -6.26 0.88
C LYS A 120 15.55 -7.56 0.20
N LEU A 121 14.23 -7.73 0.01
CA LEU A 121 13.69 -8.90 -0.70
C LEU A 121 14.19 -8.94 -2.15
N THR A 122 14.15 -7.80 -2.84
CA THR A 122 14.61 -7.68 -4.22
C THR A 122 16.10 -7.97 -4.34
N GLU A 123 16.93 -7.45 -3.44
CA GLU A 123 18.36 -7.71 -3.37
C GLU A 123 18.65 -9.20 -3.14
N THR A 124 18.00 -9.81 -2.14
CA THR A 124 18.16 -11.25 -1.86
C THR A 124 17.82 -12.13 -3.06
N VAL A 125 16.71 -11.81 -3.76
CA VAL A 125 16.34 -12.55 -4.97
C VAL A 125 17.34 -12.27 -6.09
N GLN A 126 17.83 -11.03 -6.26
CA GLN A 126 18.84 -10.70 -7.26
C GLN A 126 20.14 -11.46 -7.05
N GLU A 127 20.62 -11.54 -5.83
CA GLU A 127 21.82 -12.33 -5.50
C GLU A 127 21.63 -13.81 -5.86
N GLY A 128 20.47 -14.39 -5.55
CA GLY A 128 20.16 -15.78 -5.87
C GLY A 128 20.11 -16.09 -7.36
N ILE A 129 19.52 -15.20 -8.16
CA ILE A 129 19.38 -15.41 -9.61
C ILE A 129 20.61 -14.97 -10.41
N ALA A 130 21.32 -13.93 -9.97
CA ALA A 130 22.51 -13.41 -10.67
C ALA A 130 23.64 -14.45 -10.76
N ALA A 131 23.82 -15.29 -9.75
CA ALA A 131 24.80 -16.37 -9.73
C ALA A 131 24.64 -17.35 -10.92
N ASN A 132 23.48 -17.37 -11.54
CA ASN A 132 23.14 -18.23 -12.68
C ASN A 132 22.72 -17.43 -13.93
N ASN A 133 23.12 -16.17 -14.05
CA ASN A 133 22.73 -15.25 -15.12
C ASN A 133 21.20 -15.06 -15.27
N GLY A 134 20.46 -15.24 -14.19
CA GLY A 134 19.04 -14.93 -14.15
C GLY A 134 18.79 -13.44 -14.08
N THR A 135 17.54 -13.05 -14.36
CA THR A 135 17.09 -11.66 -14.36
C THR A 135 15.79 -11.48 -13.58
N GLN A 136 15.55 -10.28 -13.10
CA GLN A 136 14.26 -9.91 -12.54
C GLN A 136 13.86 -8.50 -12.93
N GLN A 137 12.56 -8.26 -12.94
CA GLN A 137 11.98 -6.95 -13.15
C GLN A 137 10.72 -6.80 -12.32
N GLN A 138 10.57 -5.67 -11.64
CA GLN A 138 9.32 -5.27 -11.01
C GLN A 138 8.76 -4.04 -11.71
N VAL A 139 7.44 -4.03 -11.93
CA VAL A 139 6.71 -2.87 -12.49
C VAL A 139 5.59 -2.53 -11.54
N PHE A 140 5.51 -1.26 -11.13
CA PHE A 140 4.48 -0.75 -10.21
C PHE A 140 3.53 0.19 -10.94
N SER A 141 2.22 0.05 -10.67
CA SER A 141 1.17 0.85 -11.32
C SER A 141 0.16 1.32 -10.30
N ALA A 142 0.09 2.64 -10.10
CA ALA A 142 -0.96 3.25 -9.29
C ALA A 142 -2.33 3.03 -9.93
N GLN A 143 -3.34 2.69 -9.12
CA GLN A 143 -4.71 2.48 -9.60
C GLN A 143 -5.52 3.76 -9.36
N ALA A 144 -5.95 4.42 -10.42
CA ALA A 144 -6.64 5.71 -10.34
C ALA A 144 -7.93 5.64 -9.51
N ASP A 145 -8.70 4.55 -9.68
CA ASP A 145 -9.94 4.30 -8.94
C ASP A 145 -9.69 3.67 -7.55
N GLY A 146 -8.45 3.32 -7.26
CA GLY A 146 -8.01 2.66 -6.04
C GLY A 146 -7.46 3.63 -5.00
N ILE A 147 -8.03 4.83 -4.85
CA ILE A 147 -7.55 5.84 -3.90
C ILE A 147 -8.70 6.28 -3.01
N LYS A 148 -8.50 6.19 -1.69
CA LYS A 148 -9.43 6.69 -0.67
C LYS A 148 -8.72 7.75 0.15
N VAL A 149 -9.39 8.86 0.41
CA VAL A 149 -8.80 10.05 1.04
C VAL A 149 -9.66 10.49 2.21
N MET A 150 -9.04 10.80 3.33
CA MET A 150 -9.68 11.38 4.49
C MET A 150 -8.88 12.59 4.96
N ARG A 151 -9.53 13.75 5.03
CA ARG A 151 -8.90 14.98 5.49
C ARG A 151 -8.58 14.93 6.97
N SER A 152 -7.39 15.33 7.31
CA SER A 152 -6.97 15.45 8.70
C SER A 152 -7.20 16.86 9.25
N SER A 153 -7.23 16.99 10.58
CA SER A 153 -7.54 18.26 11.26
C SER A 153 -6.44 19.31 11.13
N ASP A 154 -5.27 18.95 10.67
CA ASP A 154 -4.13 19.84 10.44
C ASP A 154 -4.05 20.36 9.01
N GLY A 155 -5.02 20.02 8.16
CA GLY A 155 -5.10 20.44 6.77
C GLY A 155 -4.36 19.52 5.78
N GLY A 156 -3.80 18.42 6.25
CA GLY A 156 -3.25 17.35 5.42
C GLY A 156 -4.29 16.28 5.07
N ASP A 157 -3.85 15.23 4.38
CA ASP A 157 -4.68 14.09 4.00
C ASP A 157 -4.06 12.76 4.41
N LEU A 158 -4.88 11.85 4.96
CA LEU A 158 -4.55 10.44 5.03
C LEU A 158 -5.11 9.74 3.79
N VAL A 159 -4.22 9.20 3.00
CA VAL A 159 -4.53 8.50 1.74
C VAL A 159 -4.28 7.01 1.92
N VAL A 160 -5.24 6.19 1.51
CA VAL A 160 -5.04 4.74 1.36
C VAL A 160 -5.24 4.40 -0.11
N ALA A 161 -4.22 3.82 -0.71
CA ALA A 161 -4.19 3.61 -2.14
C ALA A 161 -3.81 2.18 -2.51
N GLN A 162 -4.36 1.70 -3.63
CA GLN A 162 -3.98 0.46 -4.27
C GLN A 162 -2.92 0.74 -5.33
N ILE A 163 -1.80 0.04 -5.22
CA ILE A 163 -0.73 0.03 -6.22
C ILE A 163 -0.54 -1.43 -6.64
N ASN A 164 -0.81 -1.73 -7.90
CA ASN A 164 -0.55 -3.06 -8.42
C ASN A 164 0.92 -3.21 -8.79
N SER A 165 1.46 -4.41 -8.65
CA SER A 165 2.80 -4.68 -9.15
C SER A 165 2.88 -6.05 -9.82
N VAL A 166 3.77 -6.15 -10.79
CA VAL A 166 4.11 -7.39 -11.47
C VAL A 166 5.60 -7.63 -11.28
N TRP A 167 5.95 -8.80 -10.78
CA TRP A 167 7.32 -9.23 -10.61
C TRP A 167 7.61 -10.41 -11.52
N THR A 168 8.42 -10.18 -12.54
CA THR A 168 8.90 -11.21 -13.47
C THR A 168 10.30 -11.62 -13.03
N ARG A 169 10.51 -12.92 -12.87
CA ARG A 169 11.80 -13.53 -12.52
C ARG A 169 12.11 -14.63 -13.53
N THR A 170 13.26 -14.53 -14.19
CA THR A 170 13.73 -15.49 -15.16
C THR A 170 15.03 -16.10 -14.67
N ALA A 171 15.06 -17.42 -14.52
CA ALA A 171 16.26 -18.17 -14.17
C ALA A 171 17.24 -18.19 -15.35
N GLY A 172 18.51 -18.38 -15.06
CA GLY A 172 19.52 -18.60 -16.07
C GLY A 172 19.35 -19.93 -16.82
N GLU A 173 20.12 -20.11 -17.88
CA GLU A 173 20.03 -21.26 -18.76
C GLU A 173 20.12 -22.59 -18.00
N GLY A 174 19.22 -23.52 -18.31
CA GLY A 174 19.14 -24.83 -17.68
C GLY A 174 18.66 -24.82 -16.21
N ARG A 175 18.12 -23.70 -15.74
CA ARG A 175 17.60 -23.51 -14.38
C ARG A 175 16.11 -23.21 -14.38
N GLU A 176 15.50 -23.39 -13.22
CA GLU A 176 14.09 -23.13 -12.99
C GLU A 176 13.93 -21.93 -12.05
N SER A 177 12.92 -21.11 -12.33
CA SER A 177 12.46 -20.08 -11.41
C SER A 177 11.57 -20.69 -10.32
N LEU A 178 11.76 -20.24 -9.08
CA LEU A 178 10.99 -20.70 -7.94
C LEU A 178 10.12 -19.55 -7.39
N PRO A 179 8.95 -19.87 -6.78
CA PRO A 179 8.19 -18.92 -6.00
C PRO A 179 9.05 -18.30 -4.87
N ALA A 180 8.94 -16.99 -4.67
CA ALA A 180 9.75 -16.24 -3.70
C ALA A 180 9.16 -16.26 -2.27
N SER A 181 7.97 -16.82 -2.09
CA SER A 181 7.31 -16.92 -0.78
C SER A 181 6.33 -18.11 -0.73
N ASP A 182 5.93 -18.49 0.49
CA ASP A 182 4.91 -19.54 0.66
C ASP A 182 3.56 -19.15 0.05
N ALA A 183 3.21 -17.87 0.07
CA ALA A 183 2.00 -17.38 -0.57
C ALA A 183 2.06 -17.50 -2.09
N GLU A 184 3.19 -17.17 -2.71
CA GLU A 184 3.40 -17.41 -4.14
C GLU A 184 3.36 -18.91 -4.46
N LYS A 185 4.01 -19.74 -3.63
CA LYS A 185 4.01 -21.19 -3.80
C LYS A 185 2.61 -21.79 -3.76
N ALA A 186 1.77 -21.30 -2.84
CA ALA A 186 0.38 -21.73 -2.74
C ALA A 186 -0.45 -21.38 -3.98
N LEU A 187 -0.19 -20.20 -4.58
CA LEU A 187 -0.84 -19.77 -5.82
C LEU A 187 -0.29 -20.46 -7.06
N PHE A 188 1.01 -20.76 -7.08
CA PHE A 188 1.66 -21.46 -8.18
C PHE A 188 1.22 -22.95 -8.27
N GLY A 189 0.92 -23.56 -7.13
CA GLY A 189 0.43 -24.93 -7.04
C GLY A 189 1.46 -25.97 -7.47
N THR A 190 0.99 -26.98 -8.23
CA THR A 190 1.81 -28.08 -8.76
C THR A 190 2.20 -27.87 -10.23
N THR A 191 2.33 -26.63 -10.64
CA THR A 191 2.67 -26.27 -12.02
C THR A 191 4.04 -26.85 -12.39
N THR A 192 4.20 -27.19 -13.65
CA THR A 192 5.46 -27.69 -14.21
C THR A 192 6.55 -26.64 -14.01
N ALA A 193 7.76 -27.12 -13.78
CA ALA A 193 8.94 -26.29 -13.74
C ALA A 193 9.05 -25.34 -14.96
N THR A 194 9.41 -24.12 -14.67
CA THR A 194 9.49 -23.06 -15.69
C THR A 194 10.76 -22.24 -15.52
N SER A 195 11.27 -21.70 -16.61
CA SER A 195 12.38 -20.75 -16.56
C SER A 195 11.93 -19.37 -16.07
N THR A 196 10.66 -19.01 -16.26
CA THR A 196 10.14 -17.69 -15.93
C THR A 196 8.86 -17.79 -15.09
N ILE A 197 8.85 -17.08 -13.96
CA ILE A 197 7.66 -16.86 -13.14
C ILE A 197 7.27 -15.39 -13.21
N LYS A 198 5.97 -15.16 -13.42
CA LYS A 198 5.34 -13.86 -13.33
C LYS A 198 4.35 -13.85 -12.17
N ALA A 199 4.64 -13.08 -11.15
CA ALA A 199 3.79 -12.91 -9.98
C ALA A 199 3.16 -11.52 -9.96
N SER A 200 1.83 -11.44 -9.85
CA SER A 200 1.10 -10.19 -9.71
C SER A 200 0.69 -9.98 -8.26
N TYR A 201 0.78 -8.73 -7.81
CA TYR A 201 0.48 -8.36 -6.43
C TYR A 201 -0.45 -7.15 -6.37
N VAL A 202 -1.23 -7.11 -5.31
CA VAL A 202 -1.89 -5.90 -4.82
C VAL A 202 -1.10 -5.40 -3.62
N ASN A 203 -0.72 -4.12 -3.66
CA ASN A 203 -0.12 -3.41 -2.55
C ASN A 203 -1.13 -2.34 -2.10
N VAL A 204 -1.58 -2.41 -0.85
CA VAL A 204 -2.38 -1.36 -0.23
C VAL A 204 -1.43 -0.53 0.63
N VAL A 205 -1.30 0.75 0.32
CA VAL A 205 -0.38 1.66 1.00
C VAL A 205 -1.16 2.79 1.64
N ALA A 206 -0.92 3.02 2.92
CA ALA A 206 -1.43 4.18 3.64
C ALA A 206 -0.32 5.23 3.75
N MET A 207 -0.62 6.48 3.39
CA MET A 207 0.33 7.59 3.48
C MET A 207 -0.34 8.87 3.97
N TYR A 208 0.41 9.66 4.73
CA TYR A 208 0.03 11.01 5.09
C TYR A 208 0.67 12.00 4.13
N ILE A 209 -0.13 12.92 3.60
CA ILE A 209 0.30 14.02 2.74
C ILE A 209 0.15 15.32 3.53
N PRO A 210 1.24 16.03 3.82
CA PRO A 210 1.19 17.29 4.55
C PRO A 210 0.50 18.43 3.78
N PRO A 211 -0.01 19.46 4.48
CA PRO A 211 -0.50 20.67 3.83
C PRO A 211 0.62 21.41 3.09
N ALA A 212 0.25 22.16 2.07
CA ALA A 212 1.17 23.00 1.31
C ALA A 212 1.87 24.02 2.22
N GLY A 213 3.14 24.26 1.94
CA GLY A 213 4.00 25.14 2.77
C GLY A 213 4.58 24.45 4.01
N SER A 214 4.29 23.18 4.21
CA SER A 214 4.97 22.34 5.21
C SER A 214 6.34 21.88 4.68
N ASP A 215 7.36 21.90 5.54
CA ASP A 215 8.66 21.29 5.27
C ASP A 215 8.65 19.76 5.46
N ALA A 216 7.53 19.21 5.94
CA ALA A 216 7.39 17.78 6.14
C ALA A 216 7.24 17.04 4.81
N LYS A 217 7.89 15.89 4.73
CA LYS A 217 7.79 14.98 3.57
C LYS A 217 6.50 14.17 3.63
N ILE A 218 6.04 13.67 2.48
CA ILE A 218 5.00 12.66 2.40
C ILE A 218 5.50 11.40 3.12
N GLN A 219 4.68 10.86 4.02
CA GLN A 219 5.08 9.75 4.87
C GLN A 219 4.18 8.54 4.65
N ALA A 220 4.72 7.45 4.11
CA ALA A 220 4.03 6.17 4.18
C ALA A 220 3.99 5.70 5.64
N VAL A 221 2.81 5.36 6.13
CA VAL A 221 2.55 5.01 7.53
C VAL A 221 2.13 3.55 7.72
N GLY A 222 1.83 2.87 6.62
CA GLY A 222 1.46 1.45 6.66
C GLY A 222 1.35 0.87 5.26
N ALA A 223 1.50 -0.44 5.15
CA ALA A 223 1.28 -1.16 3.90
C ALA A 223 0.87 -2.62 4.14
N GLU A 224 0.25 -3.21 3.15
CA GLU A 224 0.04 -4.65 3.03
C GLU A 224 0.29 -5.05 1.58
N ARG A 225 1.02 -6.14 1.35
CA ARG A 225 1.33 -6.68 0.02
C ARG A 225 0.91 -8.13 -0.06
N GLN A 226 0.09 -8.46 -1.05
CA GLN A 226 -0.40 -9.81 -1.24
C GLN A 226 -0.27 -10.23 -2.71
N PRO A 227 0.29 -11.42 -3.01
CA PRO A 227 0.24 -11.98 -4.35
C PRO A 227 -1.22 -12.37 -4.68
N ILE A 228 -1.61 -12.14 -5.92
CA ILE A 228 -2.95 -12.46 -6.42
C ILE A 228 -2.94 -13.51 -7.54
N THR A 229 -1.88 -13.53 -8.34
CA THR A 229 -1.62 -14.58 -9.33
C THR A 229 -0.14 -14.89 -9.42
N VAL A 230 0.18 -16.16 -9.72
CA VAL A 230 1.54 -16.61 -10.01
C VAL A 230 1.46 -17.55 -11.20
N GLU A 231 2.13 -17.20 -12.26
CA GLU A 231 2.04 -17.88 -13.56
C GLU A 231 3.43 -18.32 -14.04
N ALA A 232 3.50 -19.53 -14.61
CA ALA A 232 4.63 -20.00 -15.40
C ALA A 232 4.57 -19.39 -16.80
N GLN A 233 5.73 -18.98 -17.35
CA GLN A 233 5.89 -18.49 -18.71
C GLN A 233 7.01 -19.24 -19.44
#